data_4debe6283bb9072d7622ad67a21e5b94
#
_entry.id   4debe6283bb9072d7622ad67a21e5b94
#
_cell.length_a   1.000
_cell.length_b   1.000
_cell.length_c   1.000
_cell.angle_alpha   90.00
_cell.angle_beta   90.00
_cell.angle_gamma   90.00
#
_symmetry.space_group_name_H-M   'P 1'
#
loop_
_entity.id
_entity.type
_entity.pdbx_description
1 polymer ?
#
loop_
_entity_poly.entity_id
_entity_poly.type
_entity_poly.pdbx_seq_one_letter_code
_entity_poly.pdbx_strand_id
1 'polypeptide(L)'
;GAVVGETTPAQADRQSLAAMMVGRAVDLEVNRTECKPGELVCSVENMTVVDKFNNVVVDDISLEVYSGEIVGVAGVQGNGQTELVNAITGLQKTLSGKITLLGEDVTKGSPRQITELGTAHVPEDRQADGLVLPFPVAENLVLCTYYKEPFAKGVILQYPVILENAEKLIEDFDIRTPSAFTPVGSLSGGNQQKVIIARELSRPIKFLVASQPTRGLDVGSIEYIHKCIIQKRDEGCGVLLVSPELDEIMELSDRVAVMYRGRIIAIVPNKGITKEYIGLLMAGVVPEEPIQFDESTVVEATF
;
A
#
# COMPACT_ATOMS: atom_id res chain seq x y z
N GLY A 1 11.65 -3.58 28.01
CA GLY A 1 10.86 -4.77 28.21
C GLY A 1 10.39 -4.91 29.66
N ALA A 2 9.07 -4.77 29.88
CA ALA A 2 8.42 -5.08 31.14
C ALA A 2 7.28 -6.06 30.88
N VAL A 3 6.99 -6.94 31.85
CA VAL A 3 5.78 -7.77 31.82
C VAL A 3 4.59 -6.84 32.06
N VAL A 4 3.67 -6.77 31.09
CA VAL A 4 2.52 -5.85 31.13
C VAL A 4 1.24 -6.53 31.63
N GLY A 5 1.22 -7.86 31.68
CA GLY A 5 0.08 -8.64 32.19
C GLY A 5 0.32 -10.13 32.04
N GLU A 6 -0.52 -10.90 32.72
CA GLU A 6 -0.61 -12.36 32.61
C GLU A 6 -2.06 -12.74 32.32
N THR A 7 -2.26 -13.73 31.44
CA THR A 7 -3.58 -14.25 31.12
C THR A 7 -3.51 -15.75 30.82
N THR A 8 -4.64 -16.40 30.79
CA THR A 8 -4.74 -17.82 30.45
C THR A 8 -5.43 -17.96 29.08
N PRO A 9 -5.21 -19.06 28.33
CA PRO A 9 -5.88 -19.30 27.05
C PRO A 9 -7.41 -19.21 27.11
N ALA A 10 -8.01 -19.53 28.26
CA ALA A 10 -9.45 -19.48 28.45
C ALA A 10 -10.00 -18.06 28.68
N GLN A 11 -9.13 -17.10 29.05
CA GLN A 11 -9.49 -15.71 29.38
C GLN A 11 -8.97 -14.73 28.34
N ALA A 12 -8.06 -15.17 27.46
CA ALA A 12 -7.47 -14.37 26.44
C ALA A 12 -8.34 -14.40 25.17
N ASP A 13 -8.68 -13.23 24.66
CA ASP A 13 -9.16 -13.04 23.30
C ASP A 13 -8.15 -12.24 22.45
N ARG A 14 -8.38 -12.15 21.16
CA ARG A 14 -7.49 -11.46 20.23
C ARG A 14 -7.34 -9.98 20.60
N GLN A 15 -8.40 -9.36 21.08
CA GLN A 15 -8.45 -7.93 21.40
C GLN A 15 -7.71 -7.60 22.72
N SER A 16 -7.90 -8.43 23.76
CA SER A 16 -7.21 -8.27 25.04
C SER A 16 -5.70 -8.50 24.93
N LEU A 17 -5.28 -9.49 24.14
CA LEU A 17 -3.86 -9.73 23.85
C LEU A 17 -3.24 -8.56 23.07
N ALA A 18 -3.91 -8.05 22.06
CA ALA A 18 -3.47 -6.88 21.32
C ALA A 18 -3.34 -5.64 22.21
N ALA A 19 -4.32 -5.41 23.09
CA ALA A 19 -4.28 -4.31 24.06
C ALA A 19 -3.10 -4.43 25.03
N MET A 20 -2.81 -5.62 25.54
CA MET A 20 -1.63 -5.88 26.38
C MET A 20 -0.31 -5.65 25.63
N MET A 21 -0.22 -6.04 24.35
CA MET A 21 0.99 -5.84 23.53
C MET A 21 1.26 -4.36 23.26
N VAL A 22 0.22 -3.58 23.02
CA VAL A 22 0.33 -2.15 22.64
C VAL A 22 0.32 -1.23 23.87
N GLY A 23 -0.22 -1.70 25.01
CA GLY A 23 -0.36 -0.92 26.24
C GLY A 23 -1.56 0.04 26.25
N ARG A 24 -2.47 -0.07 25.28
CA ARG A 24 -3.74 0.65 25.15
C ARG A 24 -4.78 -0.21 24.45
N ALA A 25 -6.04 0.17 24.54
CA ALA A 25 -7.07 -0.44 23.70
C ALA A 25 -6.70 -0.28 22.21
N VAL A 26 -6.83 -1.36 21.47
CA VAL A 26 -6.61 -1.41 20.00
C VAL A 26 -7.96 -1.60 19.35
N ASP A 27 -8.28 -0.72 18.44
CA ASP A 27 -9.47 -0.88 17.60
C ASP A 27 -9.04 -1.69 16.37
N LEU A 28 -9.48 -2.95 16.32
CA LEU A 28 -9.18 -3.84 15.20
C LEU A 28 -10.12 -3.61 14.02
N GLU A 29 -11.23 -2.88 14.24
CA GLU A 29 -12.16 -2.50 13.17
C GLU A 29 -11.83 -1.07 12.70
N VAL A 30 -11.54 -0.93 11.43
CA VAL A 30 -11.28 0.39 10.84
C VAL A 30 -12.60 1.04 10.45
N ASN A 31 -12.98 2.10 11.19
CA ASN A 31 -14.09 2.95 10.79
C ASN A 31 -13.75 3.69 9.50
N ARG A 32 -14.48 3.40 8.42
CA ARG A 32 -14.32 4.07 7.13
C ARG A 32 -15.62 4.71 6.68
N THR A 33 -15.51 5.87 6.03
CA THR A 33 -16.63 6.53 5.37
C THR A 33 -17.06 5.75 4.12
N GLU A 34 -18.28 5.96 3.66
CA GLU A 34 -18.74 5.39 2.38
C GLU A 34 -17.88 5.93 1.24
N CYS A 35 -17.41 5.03 0.39
CA CYS A 35 -16.59 5.38 -0.79
C CYS A 35 -17.42 6.21 -1.77
N LYS A 36 -16.83 7.31 -2.25
CA LYS A 36 -17.38 8.16 -3.32
C LYS A 36 -16.30 8.33 -4.39
N PRO A 37 -16.23 7.40 -5.36
CA PRO A 37 -15.22 7.46 -6.41
C PRO A 37 -15.35 8.78 -7.19
N GLY A 38 -14.22 9.45 -7.39
CA GLY A 38 -14.13 10.70 -8.14
C GLY A 38 -13.49 10.50 -9.51
N GLU A 39 -12.41 11.24 -9.80
CA GLU A 39 -11.70 11.18 -11.10
C GLU A 39 -10.84 9.93 -11.20
N LEU A 40 -10.62 9.44 -12.42
CA LEU A 40 -9.71 8.33 -12.71
C LEU A 40 -8.27 8.78 -12.45
N VAL A 41 -7.57 8.08 -11.54
CA VAL A 41 -6.18 8.40 -11.17
C VAL A 41 -5.17 7.39 -11.69
N CYS A 42 -5.59 6.15 -11.91
CA CYS A 42 -4.75 5.11 -12.51
C CYS A 42 -5.58 4.26 -13.46
N SER A 43 -5.11 4.09 -14.70
CA SER A 43 -5.63 3.13 -15.66
C SER A 43 -4.49 2.26 -16.16
N VAL A 44 -4.70 0.97 -16.09
CA VAL A 44 -3.86 -0.07 -16.71
C VAL A 44 -4.69 -0.77 -17.76
N GLU A 45 -4.20 -0.80 -19.00
CA GLU A 45 -4.92 -1.34 -20.16
C GLU A 45 -4.09 -2.44 -20.82
N ASN A 46 -4.62 -3.68 -20.84
CA ASN A 46 -4.04 -4.86 -21.52
C ASN A 46 -2.55 -5.05 -21.23
N MET A 47 -2.15 -4.85 -19.96
CA MET A 47 -0.76 -4.87 -19.57
C MET A 47 -0.22 -6.29 -19.45
N THR A 48 0.92 -6.52 -20.09
CA THR A 48 1.69 -7.76 -19.99
C THR A 48 3.10 -7.45 -19.48
N VAL A 49 3.57 -8.23 -18.51
CA VAL A 49 4.90 -8.13 -17.93
C VAL A 49 5.58 -9.49 -17.98
N VAL A 50 6.88 -9.50 -18.28
CA VAL A 50 7.71 -10.70 -18.26
C VAL A 50 8.78 -10.61 -17.17
N ASP A 51 9.16 -11.77 -16.64
CA ASP A 51 10.29 -11.89 -15.71
C ASP A 51 11.64 -11.82 -16.43
N LYS A 52 12.74 -11.92 -15.66
CA LYS A 52 14.11 -11.93 -16.20
C LYS A 52 14.44 -13.13 -17.10
N PHE A 53 13.58 -14.14 -17.15
CA PHE A 53 13.69 -15.31 -18.00
C PHE A 53 12.74 -15.28 -19.21
N ASN A 54 12.06 -14.15 -19.44
CA ASN A 54 11.03 -14.00 -20.49
C ASN A 54 9.75 -14.82 -20.27
N ASN A 55 9.48 -15.30 -19.06
CA ASN A 55 8.18 -15.87 -18.76
C ASN A 55 7.16 -14.77 -18.50
N VAL A 56 5.96 -14.91 -19.04
CA VAL A 56 4.85 -14.00 -18.75
C VAL A 56 4.41 -14.21 -17.29
N VAL A 57 4.48 -13.16 -16.48
CA VAL A 57 4.12 -13.16 -15.06
C VAL A 57 2.92 -12.27 -14.75
N VAL A 58 2.66 -11.30 -15.63
CA VAL A 58 1.41 -10.53 -15.71
C VAL A 58 0.90 -10.65 -17.12
N ASP A 59 -0.34 -11.08 -17.30
CA ASP A 59 -0.90 -11.48 -18.59
C ASP A 59 -2.22 -10.76 -18.83
N ASP A 60 -2.19 -9.76 -19.72
CA ASP A 60 -3.35 -9.03 -20.22
C ASP A 60 -4.23 -8.41 -19.12
N ILE A 61 -3.60 -7.72 -18.14
CA ILE A 61 -4.31 -7.09 -17.04
C ILE A 61 -4.85 -5.72 -17.45
N SER A 62 -6.14 -5.50 -17.14
CA SER A 62 -6.77 -4.17 -17.15
C SER A 62 -7.34 -3.86 -15.76
N LEU A 63 -7.08 -2.65 -15.24
CA LEU A 63 -7.47 -2.21 -13.91
C LEU A 63 -7.58 -0.69 -13.87
N GLU A 64 -8.62 -0.19 -13.22
CA GLU A 64 -8.82 1.23 -12.96
C GLU A 64 -8.90 1.52 -11.47
N VAL A 65 -8.30 2.64 -11.04
CA VAL A 65 -8.41 3.17 -9.68
C VAL A 65 -8.86 4.62 -9.77
N TYR A 66 -9.87 4.97 -9.00
CA TYR A 66 -10.44 6.31 -8.94
C TYR A 66 -10.00 7.04 -7.67
N SER A 67 -10.04 8.36 -7.67
CA SER A 67 -9.80 9.16 -6.46
C SER A 67 -10.85 8.85 -5.39
N GLY A 68 -10.43 8.78 -4.12
CA GLY A 68 -11.31 8.50 -3.00
C GLY A 68 -11.76 7.04 -2.88
N GLU A 69 -11.13 6.10 -3.61
CA GLU A 69 -11.35 4.66 -3.44
C GLU A 69 -10.08 3.88 -3.12
N ILE A 70 -10.25 2.73 -2.49
CA ILE A 70 -9.21 1.71 -2.33
C ILE A 70 -9.58 0.50 -3.17
N VAL A 71 -8.75 0.18 -4.17
CA VAL A 71 -8.82 -1.09 -4.89
C VAL A 71 -7.81 -2.05 -4.29
N GLY A 72 -8.30 -3.11 -3.67
CA GLY A 72 -7.46 -4.19 -3.11
C GLY A 72 -7.16 -5.25 -4.16
N VAL A 73 -5.90 -5.61 -4.31
CA VAL A 73 -5.48 -6.75 -5.14
C VAL A 73 -5.22 -7.94 -4.23
N ALA A 74 -6.16 -8.89 -4.22
CA ALA A 74 -6.07 -10.15 -3.50
C ALA A 74 -5.45 -11.23 -4.39
N GLY A 75 -4.62 -12.10 -3.81
CA GLY A 75 -4.03 -13.22 -4.53
C GLY A 75 -2.95 -13.90 -3.71
N VAL A 76 -2.71 -15.18 -3.98
CA VAL A 76 -1.60 -15.92 -3.37
C VAL A 76 -0.27 -15.32 -3.85
N GLN A 77 0.68 -15.17 -2.96
CA GLN A 77 2.00 -14.60 -3.28
C GLN A 77 2.65 -15.34 -4.47
N GLY A 78 3.22 -14.57 -5.39
CA GLY A 78 3.85 -15.11 -6.61
C GLY A 78 2.90 -15.21 -7.81
N ASN A 79 1.68 -14.68 -7.72
CA ASN A 79 0.74 -14.62 -8.84
C ASN A 79 0.92 -13.38 -9.74
N GLY A 80 2.02 -12.62 -9.61
CA GLY A 80 2.33 -11.45 -10.45
C GLY A 80 2.05 -10.09 -9.79
N GLN A 81 1.66 -10.07 -8.51
CA GLN A 81 1.35 -8.82 -7.80
C GLN A 81 2.56 -7.88 -7.71
N THR A 82 3.74 -8.42 -7.42
CA THR A 82 4.99 -7.65 -7.34
C THR A 82 5.33 -7.01 -8.68
N GLU A 83 5.19 -7.76 -9.77
CA GLU A 83 5.43 -7.29 -11.14
C GLU A 83 4.39 -6.24 -11.57
N LEU A 84 3.12 -6.40 -11.18
CA LEU A 84 2.07 -5.39 -11.37
C LEU A 84 2.46 -4.08 -10.71
N VAL A 85 2.83 -4.11 -9.42
CA VAL A 85 3.28 -2.94 -8.65
C VAL A 85 4.51 -2.30 -9.30
N ASN A 86 5.52 -3.11 -9.64
CA ASN A 86 6.76 -2.63 -10.23
C ASN A 86 6.52 -1.97 -11.61
N ALA A 87 5.60 -2.49 -12.40
CA ALA A 87 5.25 -1.90 -13.68
C ALA A 87 4.56 -0.54 -13.50
N ILE A 88 3.56 -0.45 -12.61
CA ILE A 88 2.84 0.81 -12.33
C ILE A 88 3.78 1.88 -11.74
N THR A 89 4.76 1.49 -10.95
CA THR A 89 5.72 2.42 -10.33
C THR A 89 6.97 2.70 -11.18
N GLY A 90 7.05 2.10 -12.40
CA GLY A 90 8.14 2.31 -13.35
C GLY A 90 9.44 1.58 -12.98
N LEU A 91 9.40 0.68 -12.00
CA LEU A 91 10.53 -0.15 -11.58
C LEU A 91 10.78 -1.33 -12.54
N GLN A 92 9.75 -1.74 -13.28
CA GLN A 92 9.82 -2.80 -14.29
C GLN A 92 9.14 -2.35 -15.59
N LYS A 93 9.70 -2.74 -16.73
CA LYS A 93 9.12 -2.42 -18.04
C LYS A 93 8.01 -3.40 -18.39
N THR A 94 6.96 -2.89 -19.03
CA THR A 94 5.92 -3.71 -19.65
C THR A 94 6.36 -4.26 -20.98
N LEU A 95 5.88 -5.45 -21.34
CA LEU A 95 6.03 -6.02 -22.68
C LEU A 95 5.01 -5.38 -23.65
N SER A 96 3.78 -5.22 -23.19
CA SER A 96 2.68 -4.60 -23.93
C SER A 96 1.71 -3.89 -22.96
N GLY A 97 0.72 -3.22 -23.53
CA GLY A 97 -0.30 -2.50 -22.80
C GLY A 97 0.07 -1.05 -22.51
N LYS A 98 -0.78 -0.37 -21.76
CA LYS A 98 -0.64 1.05 -21.45
C LYS A 98 -0.90 1.31 -19.97
N ILE A 99 -0.12 2.22 -19.39
CA ILE A 99 -0.32 2.70 -18.01
C ILE A 99 -0.52 4.21 -18.08
N THR A 100 -1.65 4.68 -17.60
CA THR A 100 -1.99 6.10 -17.49
C THR A 100 -2.13 6.46 -16.02
N LEU A 101 -1.38 7.46 -15.55
CA LEU A 101 -1.49 8.00 -14.19
C LEU A 101 -1.84 9.47 -14.26
N LEU A 102 -2.92 9.86 -13.59
CA LEU A 102 -3.39 11.26 -13.51
C LEU A 102 -3.54 11.90 -14.90
N GLY A 103 -4.00 11.13 -15.88
CA GLY A 103 -4.20 11.55 -17.27
C GLY A 103 -2.95 11.52 -18.17
N GLU A 104 -1.78 11.18 -17.63
CA GLU A 104 -0.53 11.10 -18.40
C GLU A 104 -0.11 9.66 -18.68
N ASP A 105 0.32 9.38 -19.90
CA ASP A 105 0.89 8.08 -20.27
C ASP A 105 2.28 7.91 -19.67
N VAL A 106 2.39 6.98 -18.74
CA VAL A 106 3.62 6.66 -18.01
C VAL A 106 4.16 5.28 -18.33
N THR A 107 3.68 4.63 -19.38
CA THR A 107 4.06 3.26 -19.76
C THR A 107 5.58 3.06 -19.85
N LYS A 108 6.30 4.10 -20.23
CA LYS A 108 7.78 4.14 -20.28
C LYS A 108 8.38 5.13 -19.28
N GLY A 109 7.57 5.59 -18.34
CA GLY A 109 7.96 6.56 -17.32
C GLY A 109 9.02 6.01 -16.38
N SER A 110 9.90 6.88 -15.91
CA SER A 110 10.83 6.54 -14.84
C SER A 110 10.15 6.65 -13.47
N PRO A 111 10.64 5.95 -12.42
CA PRO A 111 10.09 6.08 -11.06
C PRO A 111 10.05 7.54 -10.58
N ARG A 112 11.04 8.36 -10.96
CA ARG A 112 11.07 9.77 -10.62
C ARG A 112 9.91 10.54 -11.26
N GLN A 113 9.66 10.36 -12.55
CA GLN A 113 8.53 11.01 -13.23
C GLN A 113 7.20 10.62 -12.60
N ILE A 114 7.00 9.33 -12.30
CA ILE A 114 5.80 8.81 -11.65
C ILE A 114 5.62 9.43 -10.25
N THR A 115 6.70 9.51 -9.46
CA THR A 115 6.69 10.15 -8.14
C THR A 115 6.36 11.65 -8.25
N GLU A 116 6.90 12.34 -9.27
CA GLU A 116 6.70 13.77 -9.48
C GLU A 116 5.29 14.13 -9.95
N LEU A 117 4.58 13.20 -10.60
CA LEU A 117 3.16 13.33 -10.94
C LEU A 117 2.24 13.28 -9.71
N GLY A 118 2.74 12.83 -8.56
CA GLY A 118 1.95 12.71 -7.33
C GLY A 118 1.59 11.27 -6.97
N THR A 119 2.36 10.30 -7.44
CA THR A 119 2.26 8.90 -7.00
C THR A 119 3.17 8.63 -5.82
N ALA A 120 2.64 7.95 -4.79
CA ALA A 120 3.39 7.43 -3.66
C ALA A 120 3.52 5.91 -3.76
N HIS A 121 4.63 5.36 -3.23
CA HIS A 121 4.86 3.93 -3.22
C HIS A 121 5.38 3.45 -1.87
N VAL A 122 4.60 2.58 -1.23
CA VAL A 122 5.02 1.81 -0.06
C VAL A 122 5.39 0.41 -0.55
N PRO A 123 6.68 0.05 -0.60
CA PRO A 123 7.14 -1.21 -1.18
C PRO A 123 6.90 -2.41 -0.26
N GLU A 124 6.87 -3.62 -0.84
CA GLU A 124 6.70 -4.88 -0.13
C GLU A 124 7.85 -5.17 0.85
N ASP A 125 9.08 -4.98 0.41
CA ASP A 125 10.26 -5.11 1.27
C ASP A 125 10.79 -3.73 1.69
N ARG A 126 10.42 -3.32 2.91
CA ARG A 126 10.84 -2.03 3.47
C ARG A 126 12.34 -1.86 3.60
N GLN A 127 13.09 -2.96 3.80
CA GLN A 127 14.54 -2.91 4.04
C GLN A 127 15.33 -2.96 2.74
N ALA A 128 14.89 -3.75 1.75
CA ALA A 128 15.55 -3.84 0.46
C ALA A 128 15.20 -2.66 -0.45
N ASP A 129 13.92 -2.27 -0.49
CA ASP A 129 13.40 -1.36 -1.51
C ASP A 129 12.91 -0.03 -0.91
N GLY A 130 12.59 -0.02 0.39
CA GLY A 130 11.97 1.13 1.04
C GLY A 130 12.94 2.09 1.71
N LEU A 131 14.08 1.62 2.22
CA LEU A 131 14.98 2.37 3.09
C LEU A 131 16.43 2.21 2.69
N VAL A 132 17.24 3.21 3.01
CA VAL A 132 18.70 3.12 2.99
C VAL A 132 19.16 2.91 4.44
N LEU A 133 19.29 1.66 4.86
CA LEU A 133 19.45 1.25 6.26
C LEU A 133 20.60 1.96 7.02
N PRO A 134 21.79 2.21 6.42
CA PRO A 134 22.86 2.95 7.07
C PRO A 134 22.60 4.45 7.23
N PHE A 135 21.65 5.01 6.48
CA PHE A 135 21.38 6.44 6.49
C PHE A 135 20.54 6.84 7.70
N PRO A 136 20.73 8.07 8.21
CA PRO A 136 19.88 8.66 9.23
C PRO A 136 18.39 8.65 8.87
N VAL A 137 17.53 8.67 9.89
CA VAL A 137 16.08 8.85 9.71
C VAL A 137 15.79 10.11 8.89
N ALA A 138 16.47 11.23 9.18
CA ALA A 138 16.30 12.50 8.46
C ALA A 138 16.51 12.36 6.95
N GLU A 139 17.55 11.66 6.52
CA GLU A 139 17.85 11.45 5.11
C GLU A 139 16.86 10.52 4.44
N ASN A 140 16.43 9.46 5.15
CA ASN A 140 15.39 8.55 4.66
C ASN A 140 14.04 9.24 4.45
N LEU A 141 13.70 10.23 5.27
CA LEU A 141 12.46 11.00 5.15
C LEU A 141 12.39 11.89 3.90
N VAL A 142 13.52 12.24 3.31
CA VAL A 142 13.58 13.11 2.11
C VAL A 142 14.04 12.39 0.85
N LEU A 143 14.20 11.05 0.84
CA LEU A 143 14.74 10.30 -0.31
C LEU A 143 14.01 10.57 -1.64
N CYS A 144 12.70 10.83 -1.60
CA CYS A 144 11.91 11.12 -2.80
C CYS A 144 11.94 12.60 -3.22
N THR A 145 12.46 13.51 -2.37
CA THR A 145 12.33 14.96 -2.54
C THR A 145 13.62 15.73 -2.30
N TYR A 146 14.72 15.10 -1.85
CA TYR A 146 15.97 15.74 -1.44
C TYR A 146 16.54 16.72 -2.48
N TYR A 147 16.26 16.52 -3.78
CA TYR A 147 16.77 17.31 -4.89
C TYR A 147 15.90 18.54 -5.22
N LYS A 148 14.75 18.69 -4.55
CA LYS A 148 13.82 19.82 -4.75
C LYS A 148 13.93 20.83 -3.62
N GLU A 149 13.53 22.06 -3.89
CA GLU A 149 13.28 23.02 -2.82
C GLU A 149 12.17 22.52 -1.88
N PRO A 150 12.28 22.76 -0.59
CA PRO A 150 13.30 23.55 0.12
C PRO A 150 14.54 22.73 0.52
N PHE A 151 14.61 21.42 0.24
CA PHE A 151 15.68 20.52 0.71
C PHE A 151 17.00 20.69 -0.06
N ALA A 152 16.94 21.26 -1.26
CA ALA A 152 18.13 21.60 -2.03
C ALA A 152 18.01 22.98 -2.68
N LYS A 153 19.15 23.66 -2.84
CA LYS A 153 19.32 24.84 -3.72
C LYS A 153 20.34 24.49 -4.78
N GLY A 154 19.85 24.17 -5.99
CA GLY A 154 20.69 23.57 -7.03
C GLY A 154 21.22 22.20 -6.58
N VAL A 155 22.54 22.06 -6.50
CA VAL A 155 23.22 20.81 -6.07
C VAL A 155 23.55 20.78 -4.57
N ILE A 156 23.21 21.82 -3.81
CA ILE A 156 23.57 21.98 -2.40
C ILE A 156 22.38 21.61 -1.52
N LEU A 157 22.52 20.56 -0.72
CA LEU A 157 21.51 20.17 0.27
C LEU A 157 21.43 21.19 1.40
N GLN A 158 20.21 21.52 1.80
CA GLN A 158 19.89 22.41 2.91
C GLN A 158 19.65 21.59 4.18
N TYR A 159 20.75 21.09 4.77
CA TYR A 159 20.68 20.14 5.89
C TYR A 159 19.89 20.65 7.11
N PRO A 160 19.96 21.96 7.49
CA PRO A 160 19.09 22.47 8.56
C PRO A 160 17.59 22.30 8.27
N VAL A 161 17.18 22.51 7.01
CA VAL A 161 15.78 22.37 6.58
C VAL A 161 15.36 20.87 6.58
N ILE A 162 16.27 19.98 6.18
CA ILE A 162 16.06 18.52 6.23
C ILE A 162 15.84 18.08 7.68
N LEU A 163 16.63 18.59 8.63
CA LEU A 163 16.49 18.24 10.04
C LEU A 163 15.19 18.78 10.66
N GLU A 164 14.83 20.03 10.38
CA GLU A 164 13.56 20.62 10.84
C GLU A 164 12.37 19.82 10.32
N ASN A 165 12.38 19.45 9.03
CA ASN A 165 11.36 18.58 8.45
C ASN A 165 11.33 17.20 9.12
N ALA A 166 12.50 16.63 9.42
CA ALA A 166 12.60 15.33 10.05
C ALA A 166 12.03 15.33 11.48
N GLU A 167 12.36 16.35 12.28
CA GLU A 167 11.82 16.50 13.64
C GLU A 167 10.30 16.59 13.62
N LYS A 168 9.75 17.41 12.71
CA LYS A 168 8.30 17.50 12.52
C LYS A 168 7.67 16.15 12.14
N LEU A 169 8.22 15.46 11.13
CA LEU A 169 7.66 14.18 10.68
C LEU A 169 7.81 13.06 11.73
N ILE A 170 8.87 13.09 12.53
CA ILE A 170 9.05 12.17 13.65
C ILE A 170 7.91 12.34 14.67
N GLU A 171 7.52 13.57 14.96
CA GLU A 171 6.40 13.88 15.86
C GLU A 171 5.05 13.53 15.21
N ASP A 172 4.77 14.04 14.00
CA ASP A 172 3.49 13.88 13.30
C ASP A 172 3.14 12.40 13.07
N PHE A 173 4.15 11.55 12.81
CA PHE A 173 3.97 10.14 12.51
C PHE A 173 4.32 9.20 13.68
N ASP A 174 4.53 9.72 14.90
CA ASP A 174 4.90 8.95 16.08
C ASP A 174 6.04 7.96 15.79
N ILE A 175 7.12 8.43 15.16
CA ILE A 175 8.30 7.61 14.87
C ILE A 175 9.16 7.54 16.14
N ARG A 176 9.24 6.36 16.75
CA ARG A 176 10.04 6.17 17.97
C ARG A 176 11.50 5.98 17.60
N THR A 177 12.26 7.05 17.72
CA THR A 177 13.70 7.11 17.47
C THR A 177 14.39 7.96 18.54
N PRO A 178 15.65 7.66 18.92
CA PRO A 178 16.43 8.53 19.81
C PRO A 178 16.69 9.93 19.24
N SER A 179 16.86 10.04 17.93
CA SER A 179 17.08 11.31 17.22
C SER A 179 16.89 11.17 15.70
N ALA A 180 16.79 12.29 14.99
CA ALA A 180 16.77 12.32 13.53
C ALA A 180 18.07 11.81 12.90
N PHE A 181 19.17 11.78 13.64
CA PHE A 181 20.48 11.26 13.19
C PHE A 181 20.64 9.73 13.36
N THR A 182 19.69 9.08 14.02
CA THR A 182 19.75 7.62 14.25
C THR A 182 19.69 6.89 12.90
N PRO A 183 20.60 5.93 12.60
CA PRO A 183 20.50 5.09 11.43
C PRO A 183 19.17 4.33 11.42
N VAL A 184 18.42 4.41 10.31
CA VAL A 184 17.07 3.82 10.23
C VAL A 184 17.08 2.30 10.41
N GLY A 185 18.19 1.65 10.04
CA GLY A 185 18.38 0.21 10.23
C GLY A 185 18.34 -0.26 11.69
N SER A 186 18.58 0.64 12.67
CA SER A 186 18.52 0.31 14.09
C SER A 186 17.11 0.40 14.69
N LEU A 187 16.13 0.91 13.95
CA LEU A 187 14.75 1.01 14.41
C LEU A 187 14.03 -0.35 14.33
N SER A 188 12.96 -0.50 15.15
CA SER A 188 12.04 -1.62 15.00
C SER A 188 11.33 -1.60 13.64
N GLY A 189 10.86 -2.76 13.16
CA GLY A 189 10.15 -2.87 11.88
C GLY A 189 8.96 -1.91 11.76
N GLY A 190 8.19 -1.72 12.84
CA GLY A 190 7.07 -0.77 12.89
C GLY A 190 7.53 0.68 12.71
N ASN A 191 8.64 1.08 13.35
CA ASN A 191 9.18 2.44 13.17
C ASN A 191 9.84 2.62 11.81
N GLN A 192 10.51 1.61 11.26
CA GLN A 192 11.00 1.63 9.87
C GLN A 192 9.85 1.88 8.88
N GLN A 193 8.73 1.19 9.07
CA GLN A 193 7.55 1.37 8.22
C GLN A 193 6.93 2.76 8.39
N LYS A 194 6.88 3.30 9.61
CA LYS A 194 6.43 4.68 9.88
C LYS A 194 7.30 5.71 9.17
N VAL A 195 8.62 5.49 9.03
CA VAL A 195 9.50 6.36 8.24
C VAL A 195 9.10 6.37 6.76
N ILE A 196 8.81 5.20 6.18
CA ILE A 196 8.34 5.10 4.80
C ILE A 196 6.98 5.81 4.64
N ILE A 197 6.02 5.51 5.51
CA ILE A 197 4.70 6.13 5.50
C ILE A 197 4.80 7.65 5.65
N ALA A 198 5.62 8.15 6.58
CA ALA A 198 5.86 9.57 6.76
C ALA A 198 6.42 10.22 5.49
N ARG A 199 7.45 9.63 4.88
CA ARG A 199 8.04 10.11 3.63
C ARG A 199 7.03 10.17 2.49
N GLU A 200 6.26 9.10 2.32
CA GLU A 200 5.34 8.98 1.19
C GLU A 200 4.07 9.84 1.37
N LEU A 201 3.50 9.88 2.59
CA LEU A 201 2.21 10.51 2.82
C LEU A 201 2.28 11.98 3.27
N SER A 202 3.45 12.50 3.67
CA SER A 202 3.61 13.92 4.04
C SER A 202 3.63 14.88 2.85
N ARG A 203 3.85 14.36 1.66
CA ARG A 203 3.84 15.14 0.40
C ARG A 203 2.47 15.12 -0.26
N PRO A 204 2.15 16.09 -1.15
CA PRO A 204 0.89 16.07 -1.88
C PRO A 204 0.90 14.90 -2.87
N ILE A 205 0.02 13.92 -2.62
CA ILE A 205 -0.17 12.75 -3.48
C ILE A 205 -1.61 12.66 -3.96
N LYS A 206 -1.80 12.04 -5.13
CA LYS A 206 -3.10 11.76 -5.73
C LYS A 206 -3.34 10.26 -5.88
N PHE A 207 -2.26 9.47 -5.92
CA PHE A 207 -2.30 8.04 -6.06
C PHE A 207 -1.30 7.38 -5.13
N LEU A 208 -1.74 6.37 -4.38
CA LEU A 208 -0.92 5.57 -3.46
C LEU A 208 -0.90 4.12 -3.91
N VAL A 209 0.28 3.58 -4.14
CA VAL A 209 0.50 2.14 -4.31
C VAL A 209 1.07 1.59 -3.00
N ALA A 210 0.29 0.80 -2.29
CA ALA A 210 0.67 0.20 -1.02
C ALA A 210 0.80 -1.32 -1.18
N SER A 211 2.03 -1.82 -1.23
CA SER A 211 2.32 -3.25 -1.37
C SER A 211 2.70 -3.84 -0.01
N GLN A 212 1.86 -4.73 0.51
CA GLN A 212 2.02 -5.40 1.81
C GLN A 212 2.42 -4.42 2.94
N PRO A 213 1.70 -3.32 3.12
CA PRO A 213 2.15 -2.20 3.97
C PRO A 213 2.31 -2.58 5.43
N THR A 214 1.69 -3.66 5.88
CA THR A 214 1.68 -4.11 7.28
C THR A 214 2.48 -5.39 7.52
N ARG A 215 3.16 -5.92 6.51
CA ARG A 215 3.89 -7.19 6.59
C ARG A 215 4.89 -7.22 7.74
N GLY A 216 4.70 -8.21 8.65
CA GLY A 216 5.61 -8.48 9.76
C GLY A 216 5.65 -7.39 10.82
N LEU A 217 4.55 -6.65 11.00
CA LEU A 217 4.39 -5.60 12.00
C LEU A 217 3.58 -6.10 13.20
N ASP A 218 3.74 -5.38 14.32
CA ASP A 218 2.88 -5.55 15.48
C ASP A 218 1.50 -4.91 15.25
N VAL A 219 0.50 -5.35 16.04
CA VAL A 219 -0.90 -4.94 15.88
C VAL A 219 -1.09 -3.42 15.98
N GLY A 220 -0.33 -2.75 16.86
CA GLY A 220 -0.44 -1.29 17.02
C GLY A 220 0.10 -0.53 15.80
N SER A 221 1.15 -1.06 15.17
CA SER A 221 1.69 -0.52 13.92
C SER A 221 0.74 -0.76 12.75
N ILE A 222 0.08 -1.94 12.70
CA ILE A 222 -0.93 -2.27 11.68
C ILE A 222 -2.10 -1.27 11.76
N GLU A 223 -2.72 -1.12 12.94
CA GLU A 223 -3.81 -0.16 13.17
C GLU A 223 -3.45 1.26 12.71
N TYR A 224 -2.23 1.70 13.04
CA TYR A 224 -1.76 3.03 12.67
C TYR A 224 -1.66 3.20 11.14
N ILE A 225 -1.08 2.23 10.45
CA ILE A 225 -0.89 2.28 8.99
C ILE A 225 -2.23 2.22 8.26
N HIS A 226 -3.16 1.36 8.70
CA HIS A 226 -4.51 1.30 8.16
C HIS A 226 -5.22 2.66 8.26
N LYS A 227 -5.12 3.33 9.43
CA LYS A 227 -5.67 4.68 9.62
C LYS A 227 -5.06 5.69 8.64
N CYS A 228 -3.74 5.66 8.43
CA CYS A 228 -3.08 6.54 7.48
C CYS A 228 -3.56 6.32 6.04
N ILE A 229 -3.73 5.06 5.62
CA ILE A 229 -4.23 4.70 4.28
C ILE A 229 -5.67 5.18 4.09
N ILE A 230 -6.56 4.90 5.06
CA ILE A 230 -7.96 5.34 5.01
C ILE A 230 -8.05 6.87 4.99
N GLN A 231 -7.27 7.57 5.83
CA GLN A 231 -7.24 9.03 5.83
C GLN A 231 -6.85 9.57 4.46
N LYS A 232 -5.84 8.99 3.79
CA LYS A 232 -5.45 9.43 2.44
C LYS A 232 -6.54 9.19 1.42
N ARG A 233 -7.24 8.06 1.47
CA ARG A 233 -8.43 7.82 0.65
C ARG A 233 -9.50 8.89 0.88
N ASP A 234 -9.81 9.18 2.14
CA ASP A 234 -10.85 10.16 2.51
C ASP A 234 -10.47 11.60 2.12
N GLU A 235 -9.16 11.89 2.01
CA GLU A 235 -8.62 13.14 1.43
C GLU A 235 -8.72 13.17 -0.12
N GLY A 236 -9.26 12.13 -0.76
CA GLY A 236 -9.45 12.02 -2.21
C GLY A 236 -8.29 11.37 -2.96
N CYS A 237 -7.36 10.72 -2.27
CA CYS A 237 -6.32 9.92 -2.91
C CYS A 237 -6.90 8.58 -3.40
N GLY A 238 -6.61 8.17 -4.63
CA GLY A 238 -6.86 6.78 -5.05
C GLY A 238 -5.79 5.86 -4.52
N VAL A 239 -6.17 4.66 -4.09
CA VAL A 239 -5.25 3.70 -3.46
C VAL A 239 -5.32 2.35 -4.16
N LEU A 240 -4.16 1.84 -4.57
CA LEU A 240 -3.98 0.44 -4.95
C LEU A 240 -3.31 -0.29 -3.79
N LEU A 241 -4.08 -1.11 -3.08
CA LEU A 241 -3.61 -1.93 -1.97
C LEU A 241 -3.33 -3.34 -2.45
N VAL A 242 -2.11 -3.81 -2.34
CA VAL A 242 -1.73 -5.19 -2.70
C VAL A 242 -1.34 -5.94 -1.44
N SER A 243 -2.05 -7.01 -1.12
CA SER A 243 -1.76 -7.81 0.08
C SER A 243 -2.16 -9.27 -0.12
N PRO A 244 -1.35 -10.24 0.37
CA PRO A 244 -1.75 -11.63 0.47
C PRO A 244 -2.67 -11.89 1.67
N GLU A 245 -2.75 -10.94 2.61
CA GLU A 245 -3.57 -11.02 3.81
C GLU A 245 -5.02 -10.64 3.46
N LEU A 246 -5.88 -11.66 3.34
CA LEU A 246 -7.28 -11.44 2.94
C LEU A 246 -8.03 -10.56 3.94
N ASP A 247 -7.69 -10.63 5.23
CA ASP A 247 -8.27 -9.78 6.26
C ASP A 247 -7.98 -8.30 5.99
N GLU A 248 -6.75 -7.95 5.64
CA GLU A 248 -6.36 -6.58 5.28
C GLU A 248 -7.11 -6.07 4.04
N ILE A 249 -7.19 -6.91 2.99
CA ILE A 249 -7.94 -6.58 1.78
C ILE A 249 -9.42 -6.32 2.08
N MET A 250 -10.06 -7.23 2.81
CA MET A 250 -11.50 -7.11 3.14
C MET A 250 -11.81 -5.93 4.06
N GLU A 251 -10.88 -5.59 4.94
CA GLU A 251 -11.06 -4.49 5.90
C GLU A 251 -10.93 -3.12 5.25
N LEU A 252 -9.97 -2.96 4.32
CA LEU A 252 -9.62 -1.65 3.79
C LEU A 252 -10.24 -1.34 2.42
N SER A 253 -10.46 -2.34 1.57
CA SER A 253 -10.79 -2.11 0.16
C SER A 253 -12.26 -1.78 -0.06
N ASP A 254 -12.54 -0.94 -1.04
CA ASP A 254 -13.89 -0.64 -1.54
C ASP A 254 -14.27 -1.60 -2.68
N ARG A 255 -13.28 -1.95 -3.55
CA ARG A 255 -13.37 -3.01 -4.56
C ARG A 255 -12.19 -3.97 -4.41
N VAL A 256 -12.41 -5.23 -4.73
CA VAL A 256 -11.38 -6.29 -4.69
C VAL A 256 -11.15 -6.84 -6.07
N ALA A 257 -9.94 -6.68 -6.59
CA ALA A 257 -9.46 -7.35 -7.78
C ALA A 257 -8.74 -8.65 -7.35
N VAL A 258 -9.19 -9.79 -7.86
CA VAL A 258 -8.59 -11.08 -7.52
C VAL A 258 -7.62 -11.50 -8.61
N MET A 259 -6.36 -11.68 -8.23
CA MET A 259 -5.27 -12.04 -9.12
C MET A 259 -4.91 -13.52 -8.98
N TYR A 260 -4.94 -14.23 -10.11
CA TYR A 260 -4.58 -15.64 -10.21
C TYR A 260 -3.75 -15.91 -11.47
N ARG A 261 -2.57 -16.50 -11.31
CA ARG A 261 -1.64 -16.85 -12.40
C ARG A 261 -1.39 -15.72 -13.40
N GLY A 262 -1.13 -14.53 -12.89
CA GLY A 262 -0.81 -13.37 -13.70
C GLY A 262 -2.00 -12.64 -14.31
N ARG A 263 -3.22 -13.05 -14.04
CA ARG A 263 -4.45 -12.44 -14.56
C ARG A 263 -5.35 -11.94 -13.45
N ILE A 264 -6.09 -10.88 -13.70
CA ILE A 264 -7.23 -10.48 -12.87
C ILE A 264 -8.43 -11.30 -13.34
N ILE A 265 -8.92 -12.20 -12.49
CA ILE A 265 -10.02 -13.10 -12.83
C ILE A 265 -11.39 -12.57 -12.38
N ALA A 266 -11.41 -11.60 -11.48
CA ALA A 266 -12.62 -10.91 -11.06
C ALA A 266 -12.26 -9.55 -10.43
N ILE A 267 -13.14 -8.55 -10.60
CA ILE A 267 -13.15 -7.30 -9.84
C ILE A 267 -14.54 -7.16 -9.25
N VAL A 268 -14.63 -7.16 -7.91
CA VAL A 268 -15.92 -7.20 -7.21
C VAL A 268 -15.98 -6.10 -6.16
N PRO A 269 -17.16 -5.50 -5.89
CA PRO A 269 -17.34 -4.64 -4.74
C PRO A 269 -17.09 -5.41 -3.45
N ASN A 270 -16.47 -4.78 -2.46
CA ASN A 270 -16.23 -5.42 -1.18
C ASN A 270 -17.49 -5.52 -0.30
N LYS A 271 -18.52 -4.72 -0.60
CA LYS A 271 -19.79 -4.71 0.15
C LYS A 271 -20.59 -5.99 -0.11
N GLY A 272 -20.82 -6.78 0.94
CA GLY A 272 -21.63 -8.00 0.87
C GLY A 272 -20.90 -9.26 0.39
N ILE A 273 -19.60 -9.16 0.07
CA ILE A 273 -18.80 -10.32 -0.33
C ILE A 273 -18.24 -11.03 0.89
N THR A 274 -18.08 -12.36 0.80
CA THR A 274 -17.51 -13.18 1.88
C THR A 274 -16.05 -13.52 1.63
N LYS A 275 -15.30 -13.77 2.71
CA LYS A 275 -13.90 -14.20 2.63
C LYS A 275 -13.76 -15.53 1.90
N GLU A 276 -14.72 -16.44 2.09
CA GLU A 276 -14.77 -17.75 1.45
C GLU A 276 -14.85 -17.61 -0.07
N TYR A 277 -15.66 -16.65 -0.55
CA TYR A 277 -15.80 -16.40 -1.99
C TYR A 277 -14.50 -15.86 -2.60
N ILE A 278 -13.91 -14.85 -1.99
CA ILE A 278 -12.61 -14.34 -2.44
C ILE A 278 -11.54 -15.44 -2.37
N GLY A 279 -11.54 -16.25 -1.29
CA GLY A 279 -10.63 -17.39 -1.14
C GLY A 279 -10.75 -18.41 -2.26
N LEU A 280 -11.98 -18.74 -2.72
CA LEU A 280 -12.20 -19.62 -3.87
C LEU A 280 -11.63 -19.01 -5.16
N LEU A 281 -11.91 -17.73 -5.41
CA LEU A 281 -11.33 -17.02 -6.56
C LEU A 281 -9.80 -17.02 -6.50
N MET A 282 -9.19 -16.74 -5.33
CA MET A 282 -7.73 -16.78 -5.17
C MET A 282 -7.13 -18.17 -5.45
N ALA A 283 -7.92 -19.24 -5.28
CA ALA A 283 -7.56 -20.61 -5.66
C ALA A 283 -7.83 -20.93 -7.14
N GLY A 284 -8.35 -19.97 -7.92
CA GLY A 284 -8.71 -20.15 -9.33
C GLY A 284 -10.02 -20.88 -9.56
N VAL A 285 -10.87 -20.97 -8.52
CA VAL A 285 -12.21 -21.55 -8.60
C VAL A 285 -13.22 -20.42 -8.76
N VAL A 286 -13.85 -20.33 -9.93
CA VAL A 286 -14.95 -19.39 -10.19
C VAL A 286 -16.25 -20.13 -9.89
N PRO A 287 -17.04 -19.71 -8.87
CA PRO A 287 -18.32 -20.34 -8.56
C PRO A 287 -19.30 -20.22 -9.74
N GLU A 288 -20.02 -21.30 -10.07
CA GLU A 288 -20.99 -21.32 -11.17
C GLU A 288 -22.24 -20.49 -10.89
N GLU A 289 -22.59 -20.28 -9.63
CA GLU A 289 -23.72 -19.41 -9.24
C GLU A 289 -23.21 -18.03 -8.89
N PRO A 290 -23.70 -16.97 -9.57
CA PRO A 290 -23.43 -15.62 -9.13
C PRO A 290 -24.05 -15.42 -7.73
N ILE A 291 -23.24 -15.00 -6.77
CA ILE A 291 -23.78 -14.57 -5.48
C ILE A 291 -24.73 -13.41 -5.79
N GLN A 292 -25.97 -13.50 -5.32
CA GLN A 292 -26.94 -12.39 -5.43
C GLN A 292 -26.41 -11.23 -4.59
N PHE A 293 -25.73 -10.30 -5.26
CA PHE A 293 -25.46 -8.98 -4.73
C PHE A 293 -26.79 -8.18 -4.82
N ASP A 294 -27.02 -7.29 -3.86
CA ASP A 294 -28.13 -6.35 -3.90
C ASP A 294 -28.14 -5.62 -5.27
N GLU A 295 -29.33 -5.44 -5.87
CA GLU A 295 -29.55 -5.11 -7.30
C GLU A 295 -28.83 -3.85 -7.85
N SER A 296 -27.99 -3.19 -7.05
CA SER A 296 -27.20 -2.01 -7.44
C SER A 296 -25.76 -2.32 -7.89
N THR A 297 -25.35 -3.59 -7.95
CA THR A 297 -23.94 -3.96 -8.12
C THR A 297 -23.73 -4.66 -9.47
N VAL A 298 -23.14 -3.95 -10.43
CA VAL A 298 -22.70 -4.54 -11.72
C VAL A 298 -21.36 -5.25 -11.49
N VAL A 299 -21.33 -6.57 -11.69
CA VAL A 299 -20.10 -7.37 -11.69
C VAL A 299 -19.71 -7.63 -13.15
N GLU A 300 -18.65 -6.99 -13.61
CA GLU A 300 -18.01 -7.39 -14.87
C GLU A 300 -16.99 -8.50 -14.58
N ALA A 301 -17.40 -9.74 -14.75
CA ALA A 301 -16.46 -10.86 -14.84
C ALA A 301 -15.93 -10.93 -16.27
N THR A 302 -14.68 -10.58 -16.47
CA THR A 302 -14.01 -10.74 -17.76
C THR A 302 -13.39 -12.16 -17.80
N PHE A 303 -13.91 -13.03 -18.68
CA PHE A 303 -13.39 -14.36 -18.95
C PHE A 303 -12.30 -14.32 -20.03
#